data_0a765df4c2ad58d69d1af7428d039a16
#
_entry.id   0a765df4c2ad58d69d1af7428d039a16
#
_cell.length_a   1.000
_cell.length_b   1.000
_cell.length_c   1.000
_cell.angle_alpha   90.00
_cell.angle_beta   90.00
_cell.angle_gamma   90.00
#
_symmetry.space_group_name_H-M   'P 1'
#
loop_
_entity.id
_entity.type
_entity.pdbx_description
1 polymer ?
#
loop_
_entity_poly.entity_id
_entity_poly.type
_entity_poly.pdbx_seq_one_letter_code
_entity_poly.pdbx_strand_id
1 'polypeptide(L)'
;MCLRGARWEPTLVRELADACSEALLRIVVEGLADRFEPALCDTYAELMAEAVAAVAPGTDARELAARYRRVRAARPCHVDPTAVIVLSRVTLGADVAVTSVLLDAAKQRFPAAEILLAGPRKNWELFARDPRIGHLPVAYPRGTLRERLAPWDELRRELSRPDAIVIDADSRLTQLGLLPVCAEERYFFFESRAYGGDGEEPLPALAARWAAETFGVEGAAPYVSVPEPAERAGVAVSLGVGENPAKRVADPFEERLLALVGECGGTLWIDRGAGGEEAARVERAIARAGLPRERVRTWEGSFAGFASIISRARLYVGYDSAGQHVAAACGVPLVSIFAGFATPRMFHRWRPAGQVIRVDDPDPARVLARVAGLLGG
;
A
#
# COMPACT_ATOMS: atom_id res chain seq x y z
N MET A 1 -13.08 21.45 -7.12
CA MET A 1 -14.38 21.28 -7.82
C MET A 1 -14.92 19.86 -7.59
N CYS A 2 -14.28 18.79 -8.05
CA CYS A 2 -14.77 17.41 -7.89
C CYS A 2 -15.08 17.01 -6.43
N LEU A 3 -14.23 17.41 -5.47
CA LEU A 3 -14.43 17.15 -4.03
C LEU A 3 -15.71 17.80 -3.43
N ARG A 4 -16.31 18.75 -4.15
CA ARG A 4 -17.55 19.46 -3.73
C ARG A 4 -18.75 19.05 -4.58
N GLY A 5 -18.67 17.95 -5.34
CA GLY A 5 -19.72 17.49 -6.24
C GLY A 5 -19.96 18.41 -7.45
N ALA A 6 -19.06 19.34 -7.74
CA ALA A 6 -19.16 20.18 -8.93
C ALA A 6 -18.90 19.34 -10.19
N ARG A 7 -19.68 19.60 -11.24
CA ARG A 7 -19.45 18.99 -12.55
C ARG A 7 -18.08 19.40 -13.10
N TRP A 8 -17.40 18.45 -13.71
CA TRP A 8 -16.16 18.66 -14.44
C TRP A 8 -16.41 18.54 -15.95
N GLU A 9 -15.58 19.23 -16.73
CA GLU A 9 -15.71 19.27 -18.17
C GLU A 9 -14.82 18.20 -18.83
N PRO A 10 -15.37 17.23 -19.59
CA PRO A 10 -14.58 16.19 -20.25
C PRO A 10 -13.48 16.75 -21.17
N THR A 11 -13.75 17.85 -21.87
CA THR A 11 -12.77 18.51 -22.74
C THR A 11 -11.54 18.97 -21.97
N LEU A 12 -11.74 19.60 -20.80
CA LEU A 12 -10.64 20.04 -19.95
C LEU A 12 -9.81 18.87 -19.43
N VAL A 13 -10.46 17.75 -19.08
CA VAL A 13 -9.74 16.55 -18.62
C VAL A 13 -8.86 15.98 -19.72
N ARG A 14 -9.35 15.92 -20.95
CA ARG A 14 -8.60 15.44 -22.12
C ARG A 14 -7.40 16.35 -22.43
N GLU A 15 -7.59 17.67 -22.41
CA GLU A 15 -6.50 18.63 -22.56
C GLU A 15 -5.43 18.49 -21.49
N LEU A 16 -5.83 18.35 -20.21
CA LEU A 16 -4.91 18.15 -19.10
C LEU A 16 -4.20 16.80 -19.17
N ALA A 17 -4.86 15.75 -19.64
CA ALA A 17 -4.26 14.42 -19.78
C ALA A 17 -3.09 14.40 -20.77
N ASP A 18 -3.16 15.19 -21.82
CA ASP A 18 -2.11 15.30 -22.83
C ASP A 18 -1.02 16.33 -22.45
N ALA A 19 -1.43 17.56 -22.08
CA ALA A 19 -0.51 18.67 -21.84
C ALA A 19 0.10 18.69 -20.42
N CYS A 20 -0.63 18.26 -19.40
CA CYS A 20 -0.26 18.40 -17.99
C CYS A 20 -0.65 17.15 -17.17
N SER A 21 -0.43 15.95 -17.72
CA SER A 21 -0.90 14.69 -17.11
C SER A 21 -0.36 14.47 -15.69
N GLU A 22 0.84 14.92 -15.36
CA GLU A 22 1.40 14.82 -14.00
C GLU A 22 0.57 15.63 -12.99
N ALA A 23 0.19 16.86 -13.32
CA ALA A 23 -0.65 17.67 -12.44
C ALA A 23 -2.06 17.06 -12.29
N LEU A 24 -2.66 16.58 -13.40
CA LEU A 24 -3.94 15.87 -13.35
C LEU A 24 -3.87 14.67 -12.43
N LEU A 25 -2.86 13.82 -12.58
CA LEU A 25 -2.71 12.60 -11.79
C LEU A 25 -2.46 12.91 -10.32
N ARG A 26 -1.49 13.78 -10.00
CA ARG A 26 -1.07 14.05 -8.63
C ARG A 26 -2.07 14.88 -7.83
N ILE A 27 -2.66 15.90 -8.44
CA ILE A 27 -3.53 16.85 -7.73
C ILE A 27 -4.98 16.37 -7.71
N VAL A 28 -5.47 15.86 -8.84
CA VAL A 28 -6.89 15.51 -8.99
C VAL A 28 -7.12 14.03 -8.71
N VAL A 29 -6.49 13.17 -9.47
CA VAL A 29 -6.77 11.73 -9.48
C VAL A 29 -6.35 11.06 -8.17
N GLU A 30 -5.11 11.28 -7.72
CA GLU A 30 -4.62 10.73 -6.46
C GLU A 30 -5.37 11.35 -5.27
N GLY A 31 -5.66 12.64 -5.33
CA GLY A 31 -6.46 13.33 -4.31
C GLY A 31 -7.88 12.79 -4.15
N LEU A 32 -8.52 12.29 -5.22
CA LEU A 32 -9.81 11.62 -5.13
C LEU A 32 -9.69 10.22 -4.53
N ALA A 33 -8.67 9.46 -4.98
CA ALA A 33 -8.47 8.07 -4.56
C ALA A 33 -8.15 7.94 -3.06
N ASP A 34 -7.33 8.85 -2.51
CA ASP A 34 -6.83 8.78 -1.14
C ASP A 34 -7.86 9.17 -0.07
N ARG A 35 -9.05 9.62 -0.46
CA ARG A 35 -10.09 10.00 0.49
C ARG A 35 -10.92 8.83 1.01
N PHE A 36 -10.93 7.70 0.31
CA PHE A 36 -11.75 6.53 0.66
C PHE A 36 -13.24 6.83 0.77
N GLU A 37 -13.74 7.73 -0.06
CA GLU A 37 -15.16 8.10 -0.14
C GLU A 37 -15.80 7.38 -1.34
N PRO A 38 -16.80 6.49 -1.14
CA PRO A 38 -17.39 5.70 -2.23
C PRO A 38 -17.90 6.54 -3.41
N ALA A 39 -18.52 7.69 -3.15
CA ALA A 39 -19.01 8.58 -4.20
C ALA A 39 -17.87 9.17 -5.06
N LEU A 40 -16.66 9.31 -4.51
CA LEU A 40 -15.51 9.80 -5.26
C LEU A 40 -14.86 8.72 -6.14
N CYS A 41 -15.13 7.44 -5.87
CA CYS A 41 -14.66 6.35 -6.73
C CYS A 41 -15.32 6.38 -8.11
N ASP A 42 -16.61 6.72 -8.18
CA ASP A 42 -17.31 6.90 -9.45
C ASP A 42 -16.76 8.12 -10.20
N THR A 43 -16.57 9.24 -9.50
CA THR A 43 -15.95 10.45 -10.08
C THR A 43 -14.53 10.16 -10.58
N TYR A 44 -13.75 9.40 -9.81
CA TYR A 44 -12.42 8.94 -10.23
C TYR A 44 -12.50 8.13 -11.52
N ALA A 45 -13.37 7.12 -11.56
CA ALA A 45 -13.48 6.22 -12.71
C ALA A 45 -13.89 6.96 -13.99
N GLU A 46 -14.87 7.87 -13.91
CA GLU A 46 -15.32 8.66 -15.05
C GLU A 46 -14.21 9.61 -15.55
N LEU A 47 -13.57 10.33 -14.64
CA LEU A 47 -12.51 11.28 -14.98
C LEU A 47 -11.28 10.57 -15.55
N MET A 48 -10.87 9.46 -14.94
CA MET A 48 -9.74 8.67 -15.41
C MET A 48 -10.03 7.99 -16.75
N ALA A 49 -11.28 7.55 -16.99
CA ALA A 49 -11.70 7.00 -18.29
C ALA A 49 -11.56 8.01 -19.41
N GLU A 50 -11.97 9.27 -19.20
CA GLU A 50 -11.79 10.36 -20.18
C GLU A 50 -10.31 10.65 -20.42
N ALA A 51 -9.50 10.67 -19.36
CA ALA A 51 -8.06 10.88 -19.49
C ALA A 51 -7.39 9.75 -20.28
N VAL A 52 -7.74 8.50 -20.00
CA VAL A 52 -7.23 7.31 -20.73
C VAL A 52 -7.63 7.37 -22.20
N ALA A 53 -8.91 7.67 -22.51
CA ALA A 53 -9.40 7.77 -23.88
C ALA A 53 -8.69 8.87 -24.69
N ALA A 54 -8.24 9.94 -24.03
CA ALA A 54 -7.49 11.01 -24.67
C ALA A 54 -6.10 10.57 -25.15
N VAL A 55 -5.45 9.64 -24.44
CA VAL A 55 -4.06 9.26 -24.70
C VAL A 55 -3.88 7.85 -25.26
N ALA A 56 -4.92 7.00 -25.18
CA ALA A 56 -4.94 5.64 -25.71
C ALA A 56 -5.95 5.51 -26.87
N PRO A 57 -5.49 5.59 -28.13
CA PRO A 57 -6.37 5.52 -29.30
C PRO A 57 -7.22 4.24 -29.31
N GLY A 58 -8.49 4.37 -29.71
CA GLY A 58 -9.44 3.25 -29.78
C GLY A 58 -10.08 2.88 -28.46
N THR A 59 -9.82 3.63 -27.39
CA THR A 59 -10.45 3.41 -26.09
C THR A 59 -11.70 4.28 -25.93
N ASP A 60 -12.81 3.67 -25.51
CA ASP A 60 -14.07 4.38 -25.22
C ASP A 60 -14.18 4.64 -23.71
N ALA A 61 -14.21 5.92 -23.32
CA ALA A 61 -14.32 6.33 -21.92
C ALA A 61 -15.60 5.84 -21.25
N ARG A 62 -16.72 5.81 -21.98
CA ARG A 62 -18.02 5.33 -21.43
C ARG A 62 -17.99 3.84 -21.15
N GLU A 63 -17.38 3.06 -22.05
CA GLU A 63 -17.24 1.62 -21.86
C GLU A 63 -16.30 1.29 -20.71
N LEU A 64 -15.17 2.01 -20.58
CA LEU A 64 -14.28 1.85 -19.41
C LEU A 64 -15.02 2.12 -18.09
N ALA A 65 -15.77 3.22 -18.00
CA ALA A 65 -16.52 3.56 -16.81
C ALA A 65 -17.67 2.56 -16.54
N ALA A 66 -18.35 2.07 -17.60
CA ALA A 66 -19.39 1.05 -17.49
C ALA A 66 -18.81 -0.29 -17.00
N ARG A 67 -17.67 -0.72 -17.56
CA ARG A 67 -16.95 -1.91 -17.11
C ARG A 67 -16.57 -1.79 -15.64
N TYR A 68 -15.96 -0.68 -15.22
CA TYR A 68 -15.60 -0.45 -13.83
C TYR A 68 -16.77 -0.68 -12.88
N ARG A 69 -17.96 -0.17 -13.21
CA ARG A 69 -19.18 -0.36 -12.40
C ARG A 69 -19.61 -1.84 -12.34
N ARG A 70 -19.42 -2.61 -13.42
CA ARG A 70 -19.74 -4.06 -13.44
C ARG A 70 -18.78 -4.88 -12.58
N VAL A 71 -17.47 -4.60 -12.67
CA VAL A 71 -16.45 -5.43 -12.00
C VAL A 71 -16.23 -5.11 -10.52
N ARG A 72 -16.67 -3.94 -10.04
CA ARG A 72 -16.45 -3.51 -8.65
C ARG A 72 -17.32 -4.24 -7.62
N ALA A 73 -18.42 -4.83 -8.04
CA ALA A 73 -19.27 -5.60 -7.14
C ALA A 73 -18.59 -6.93 -6.77
N ALA A 74 -18.49 -7.21 -5.47
CA ALA A 74 -18.03 -8.51 -5.01
C ALA A 74 -18.98 -9.60 -5.51
N ARG A 75 -18.42 -10.69 -6.00
CA ARG A 75 -19.17 -11.84 -6.52
C ARG A 75 -18.45 -13.13 -6.21
N PRO A 76 -19.18 -14.24 -5.95
CA PRO A 76 -18.57 -15.54 -5.72
C PRO A 76 -17.75 -16.02 -6.93
N CYS A 77 -16.60 -16.63 -6.65
CA CYS A 77 -15.77 -17.28 -7.66
C CYS A 77 -16.17 -18.75 -7.81
N HIS A 78 -16.71 -19.07 -8.98
CA HIS A 78 -17.09 -20.44 -9.37
C HIS A 78 -16.10 -21.07 -10.36
N VAL A 79 -14.97 -20.39 -10.62
CA VAL A 79 -13.92 -20.86 -11.53
C VAL A 79 -12.92 -21.68 -10.74
N ASP A 80 -12.45 -22.77 -11.34
CA ASP A 80 -11.36 -23.59 -10.80
C ASP A 80 -10.11 -23.43 -11.69
N PRO A 81 -9.27 -22.41 -11.42
CA PRO A 81 -8.17 -22.04 -12.29
C PRO A 81 -6.95 -22.93 -12.04
N THR A 82 -6.09 -23.09 -13.07
CA THR A 82 -4.75 -23.68 -12.90
C THR A 82 -3.72 -22.62 -12.48
N ALA A 83 -4.03 -21.33 -12.70
CA ALA A 83 -3.20 -20.22 -12.25
C ALA A 83 -4.03 -19.08 -11.65
N VAL A 84 -3.50 -18.45 -10.61
CA VAL A 84 -4.06 -17.27 -9.97
C VAL A 84 -3.02 -16.15 -10.01
N ILE A 85 -3.37 -15.05 -10.64
CA ILE A 85 -2.47 -13.89 -10.76
C ILE A 85 -3.02 -12.78 -9.88
N VAL A 86 -2.28 -12.44 -8.82
CA VAL A 86 -2.64 -11.36 -7.90
C VAL A 86 -1.84 -10.11 -8.28
N LEU A 87 -2.51 -9.00 -8.51
CA LEU A 87 -1.85 -7.75 -8.88
C LEU A 87 -1.32 -7.02 -7.65
N SER A 88 -0.04 -6.66 -7.68
CA SER A 88 0.58 -5.78 -6.69
C SER A 88 -0.08 -4.39 -6.72
N ARG A 89 -0.24 -3.76 -5.57
CA ARG A 89 -0.63 -2.35 -5.45
C ARG A 89 0.52 -1.39 -5.79
N VAL A 90 1.69 -1.93 -6.12
CA VAL A 90 2.96 -1.26 -6.43
C VAL A 90 3.52 -0.36 -5.32
N THR A 91 2.93 -0.44 -4.13
CA THR A 91 3.37 0.26 -2.92
C THR A 91 3.59 -0.76 -1.81
N LEU A 92 4.79 -0.83 -1.26
CA LEU A 92 5.22 -1.87 -0.32
C LEU A 92 4.26 -2.07 0.86
N GLY A 93 3.89 -0.97 1.55
CA GLY A 93 2.96 -1.04 2.69
C GLY A 93 1.57 -1.55 2.29
N ALA A 94 1.08 -1.14 1.13
CA ALA A 94 -0.21 -1.59 0.63
C ALA A 94 -0.19 -3.07 0.20
N ASP A 95 0.94 -3.55 -0.31
CA ASP A 95 1.08 -4.98 -0.62
C ASP A 95 1.10 -5.82 0.65
N VAL A 96 1.73 -5.35 1.73
CA VAL A 96 1.66 -6.05 3.02
C VAL A 96 0.26 -5.98 3.62
N ALA A 97 -0.40 -4.82 3.60
CA ALA A 97 -1.69 -4.64 4.26
C ALA A 97 -2.86 -5.30 3.52
N VAL A 98 -2.81 -5.37 2.19
CA VAL A 98 -3.95 -5.77 1.34
C VAL A 98 -3.60 -6.93 0.43
N THR A 99 -2.59 -6.76 -0.44
CA THR A 99 -2.26 -7.78 -1.44
C THR A 99 -1.89 -9.11 -0.78
N SER A 100 -1.19 -9.08 0.35
CA SER A 100 -0.82 -10.30 1.07
C SER A 100 -2.02 -11.08 1.59
N VAL A 101 -3.09 -10.40 2.02
CA VAL A 101 -4.35 -11.05 2.42
C VAL A 101 -4.96 -11.81 1.25
N LEU A 102 -4.95 -11.20 0.06
CA LEU A 102 -5.47 -11.83 -1.16
C LEU A 102 -4.57 -12.97 -1.66
N LEU A 103 -3.25 -12.87 -1.48
CA LEU A 103 -2.32 -13.97 -1.72
C LEU A 103 -2.58 -15.14 -0.76
N ASP A 104 -2.81 -14.85 0.51
CA ASP A 104 -3.12 -15.86 1.51
C ASP A 104 -4.46 -16.55 1.21
N ALA A 105 -5.49 -15.79 0.87
CA ALA A 105 -6.77 -16.32 0.42
C ALA A 105 -6.64 -17.19 -0.85
N ALA A 106 -5.84 -16.75 -1.82
CA ALA A 106 -5.59 -17.51 -3.04
C ALA A 106 -4.91 -18.87 -2.76
N LYS A 107 -3.91 -18.90 -1.85
CA LYS A 107 -3.25 -20.14 -1.43
C LYS A 107 -4.22 -21.12 -0.77
N GLN A 108 -5.12 -20.63 0.08
CA GLN A 108 -6.09 -21.44 0.79
C GLN A 108 -7.16 -21.99 -0.17
N ARG A 109 -7.69 -21.15 -1.06
CA ARG A 109 -8.78 -21.53 -1.98
C ARG A 109 -8.31 -22.41 -3.12
N PHE A 110 -7.09 -22.19 -3.63
CA PHE A 110 -6.58 -22.86 -4.82
C PHE A 110 -5.25 -23.58 -4.53
N PRO A 111 -5.26 -24.65 -3.72
CA PRO A 111 -4.02 -25.32 -3.25
C PRO A 111 -3.21 -25.94 -4.39
N ALA A 112 -3.83 -26.30 -5.51
CA ALA A 112 -3.18 -26.90 -6.66
C ALA A 112 -2.79 -25.88 -7.76
N ALA A 113 -3.28 -24.64 -7.69
CA ALA A 113 -2.98 -23.63 -8.71
C ALA A 113 -1.59 -23.02 -8.51
N GLU A 114 -0.98 -22.61 -9.62
CA GLU A 114 0.16 -21.69 -9.61
C GLU A 114 -0.31 -20.31 -9.11
N ILE A 115 0.38 -19.72 -8.14
CA ILE A 115 0.03 -18.39 -7.63
C ILE A 115 1.16 -17.43 -7.96
N LEU A 116 0.84 -16.36 -8.71
CA LEU A 116 1.80 -15.37 -9.17
C LEU A 116 1.45 -13.99 -8.61
N LEU A 117 2.44 -13.29 -8.06
CA LEU A 117 2.33 -11.86 -7.80
C LEU A 117 2.83 -11.10 -9.02
N ALA A 118 1.95 -10.38 -9.70
CA ALA A 118 2.28 -9.51 -10.82
C ALA A 118 2.64 -8.10 -10.32
N GLY A 119 3.88 -7.66 -10.54
CA GLY A 119 4.32 -6.35 -10.10
C GLY A 119 5.83 -6.18 -10.02
N PRO A 120 6.31 -5.06 -9.46
CA PRO A 120 7.74 -4.79 -9.33
C PRO A 120 8.45 -5.80 -8.43
N ARG A 121 9.68 -6.15 -8.78
CA ARG A 121 10.51 -7.13 -8.05
C ARG A 121 10.60 -6.83 -6.55
N LYS A 122 10.82 -5.56 -6.17
CA LYS A 122 10.93 -5.15 -4.77
C LYS A 122 9.69 -5.46 -3.92
N ASN A 123 8.50 -5.51 -4.56
CA ASN A 123 7.25 -5.85 -3.91
C ASN A 123 7.11 -7.36 -3.73
N TRP A 124 7.47 -8.14 -4.78
CA TRP A 124 7.51 -9.60 -4.70
C TRP A 124 8.55 -10.12 -3.68
N GLU A 125 9.70 -9.45 -3.51
CA GLU A 125 10.73 -9.85 -2.54
C GLU A 125 10.23 -10.00 -1.11
N LEU A 126 9.13 -9.33 -0.74
CA LEU A 126 8.45 -9.53 0.55
C LEU A 126 7.86 -10.94 0.72
N PHE A 127 7.62 -11.64 -0.39
CA PHE A 127 6.99 -12.95 -0.46
C PHE A 127 7.90 -14.04 -1.05
N ALA A 128 9.11 -13.68 -1.47
CA ALA A 128 10.01 -14.55 -2.22
C ALA A 128 10.44 -15.85 -1.49
N ARG A 129 10.30 -15.89 -0.16
CA ARG A 129 10.59 -17.10 0.63
C ARG A 129 9.38 -18.04 0.75
N ASP A 130 8.20 -17.62 0.33
CA ASP A 130 7.04 -18.49 0.22
C ASP A 130 7.10 -19.24 -1.12
N PRO A 131 7.35 -20.57 -1.10
CA PRO A 131 7.50 -21.36 -2.34
C PRO A 131 6.23 -21.42 -3.19
N ARG A 132 5.10 -21.01 -2.63
CA ARG A 132 3.82 -20.96 -3.32
C ARG A 132 3.62 -19.68 -4.13
N ILE A 133 4.47 -18.66 -3.96
CA ILE A 133 4.31 -17.34 -4.60
C ILE A 133 5.39 -17.14 -5.66
N GLY A 134 5.02 -17.34 -6.92
CA GLY A 134 5.84 -16.99 -8.07
C GLY A 134 5.84 -15.48 -8.36
N HIS A 135 6.74 -15.04 -9.22
CA HIS A 135 6.83 -13.64 -9.65
C HIS A 135 6.50 -13.49 -11.13
N LEU A 136 5.54 -12.65 -11.45
CA LEU A 136 5.30 -12.13 -12.79
C LEU A 136 5.84 -10.69 -12.83
N PRO A 137 7.05 -10.44 -13.38
CA PRO A 137 7.66 -9.12 -13.37
C PRO A 137 6.86 -8.12 -14.20
N VAL A 138 6.35 -7.08 -13.57
CA VAL A 138 5.68 -5.96 -14.24
C VAL A 138 6.24 -4.66 -13.69
N ALA A 139 6.76 -3.81 -14.57
CA ALA A 139 7.19 -2.48 -14.21
C ALA A 139 5.98 -1.53 -14.10
N TYR A 140 6.05 -0.57 -13.17
CA TYR A 140 5.09 0.52 -13.08
C TYR A 140 5.80 1.86 -13.23
N PRO A 141 5.72 2.48 -14.39
CA PRO A 141 6.24 3.83 -14.60
C PRO A 141 5.45 4.86 -13.80
N ARG A 142 6.14 5.85 -13.22
CA ARG A 142 5.52 6.91 -12.41
C ARG A 142 5.44 8.26 -13.12
N GLY A 143 5.71 8.31 -14.40
CA GLY A 143 5.70 9.51 -15.21
C GLY A 143 4.31 9.96 -15.65
N THR A 144 4.24 10.42 -16.89
CA THR A 144 3.02 10.85 -17.57
C THR A 144 1.98 9.73 -17.68
N LEU A 145 0.74 10.07 -17.99
CA LEU A 145 -0.30 9.06 -18.20
C LEU A 145 0.06 8.08 -19.32
N ARG A 146 0.68 8.55 -20.42
CA ARG A 146 1.17 7.67 -21.51
C ARG A 146 2.19 6.67 -21.03
N GLU A 147 3.14 7.08 -20.20
CA GLU A 147 4.13 6.19 -19.61
C GLU A 147 3.49 5.18 -18.68
N ARG A 148 2.51 5.59 -17.86
CA ARG A 148 1.77 4.68 -16.96
C ARG A 148 0.93 3.65 -17.72
N LEU A 149 0.45 3.98 -18.91
CA LEU A 149 -0.32 3.08 -19.77
C LEU A 149 0.57 2.21 -20.69
N ALA A 150 1.85 2.55 -20.88
CA ALA A 150 2.74 1.81 -21.77
C ALA A 150 2.80 0.29 -21.49
N PRO A 151 2.76 -0.20 -20.22
CA PRO A 151 2.73 -1.62 -19.92
C PRO A 151 1.38 -2.31 -20.18
N TRP A 152 0.31 -1.57 -20.50
CA TRP A 152 -1.06 -2.13 -20.50
C TRP A 152 -1.26 -3.26 -21.51
N ASP A 153 -0.79 -3.10 -22.75
CA ASP A 153 -0.93 -4.14 -23.78
C ASP A 153 -0.14 -5.41 -23.46
N GLU A 154 1.05 -5.26 -22.87
CA GLU A 154 1.84 -6.37 -22.40
C GLU A 154 1.16 -7.07 -21.22
N LEU A 155 0.74 -6.29 -20.24
CA LEU A 155 0.01 -6.80 -19.08
C LEU A 155 -1.25 -7.56 -19.51
N ARG A 156 -2.00 -7.02 -20.46
CA ARG A 156 -3.19 -7.68 -21.01
C ARG A 156 -2.87 -9.01 -21.67
N ARG A 157 -1.78 -9.11 -22.42
CA ARG A 157 -1.34 -10.38 -23.03
C ARG A 157 -0.96 -11.44 -21.99
N GLU A 158 -0.21 -11.03 -20.96
CA GLU A 158 0.24 -11.91 -19.89
C GLU A 158 -0.92 -12.38 -18.99
N LEU A 159 -1.94 -11.54 -18.78
CA LEU A 159 -3.05 -11.83 -17.89
C LEU A 159 -4.26 -12.47 -18.59
N SER A 160 -4.34 -12.43 -19.93
CA SER A 160 -5.45 -13.03 -20.69
C SER A 160 -5.30 -14.55 -20.90
N ARG A 161 -4.74 -15.24 -19.90
CA ARG A 161 -4.63 -16.71 -19.93
C ARG A 161 -5.99 -17.35 -19.70
N PRO A 162 -6.43 -18.30 -20.57
CA PRO A 162 -7.76 -18.90 -20.47
C PRO A 162 -7.94 -19.80 -19.24
N ASP A 163 -6.85 -20.26 -18.65
CA ASP A 163 -6.77 -21.12 -17.47
C ASP A 163 -6.54 -20.35 -16.15
N ALA A 164 -6.35 -19.02 -16.22
CA ALA A 164 -6.05 -18.18 -15.07
C ALA A 164 -7.24 -17.32 -14.64
N ILE A 165 -7.23 -16.93 -13.36
CA ILE A 165 -8.00 -15.78 -12.84
C ILE A 165 -7.05 -14.67 -12.42
N VAL A 166 -7.54 -13.43 -12.45
CA VAL A 166 -6.85 -12.24 -11.98
C VAL A 166 -7.55 -11.71 -10.75
N ILE A 167 -6.81 -11.53 -9.67
CA ILE A 167 -7.26 -10.86 -8.45
C ILE A 167 -6.58 -9.49 -8.41
N ASP A 168 -7.38 -8.45 -8.53
CA ASP A 168 -6.90 -7.07 -8.48
C ASP A 168 -7.16 -6.48 -7.09
N ALA A 169 -6.07 -6.17 -6.41
CA ALA A 169 -6.07 -5.59 -5.07
C ALA A 169 -6.25 -4.05 -5.09
N ASP A 170 -7.00 -3.47 -6.03
CA ASP A 170 -7.04 -2.03 -6.28
C ASP A 170 -5.68 -1.51 -6.79
N SER A 171 -5.14 -2.20 -7.79
CA SER A 171 -3.79 -1.99 -8.31
C SER A 171 -3.69 -0.75 -9.21
N ARG A 172 -2.58 -0.03 -9.09
CA ARG A 172 -2.24 1.03 -10.05
C ARG A 172 -1.86 0.48 -11.43
N LEU A 173 -1.54 -0.80 -11.56
CA LEU A 173 -1.30 -1.45 -12.86
C LEU A 173 -2.53 -1.43 -13.77
N THR A 174 -3.72 -1.45 -13.17
CA THR A 174 -5.00 -1.35 -13.86
C THR A 174 -5.66 0.01 -13.73
N GLN A 175 -4.92 1.01 -13.27
CA GLN A 175 -5.47 2.32 -12.89
C GLN A 175 -6.67 2.14 -11.93
N LEU A 176 -6.43 1.36 -10.86
CA LEU A 176 -7.40 1.10 -9.80
C LEU A 176 -8.68 0.41 -10.33
N GLY A 177 -8.51 -0.66 -11.10
CA GLY A 177 -9.59 -1.49 -11.62
C GLY A 177 -10.22 -1.01 -12.93
N LEU A 178 -9.82 0.17 -13.45
CA LEU A 178 -10.43 0.76 -14.64
C LEU A 178 -10.07 0.02 -15.94
N LEU A 179 -8.77 -0.32 -16.11
CA LEU A 179 -8.28 -0.92 -17.36
C LEU A 179 -8.62 -2.40 -17.46
N PRO A 180 -9.20 -2.86 -18.59
CA PRO A 180 -9.42 -4.28 -18.82
C PRO A 180 -8.08 -4.99 -19.12
N VAL A 181 -7.80 -6.06 -18.37
CA VAL A 181 -6.58 -6.86 -18.50
C VAL A 181 -6.84 -8.32 -18.79
N CYS A 182 -8.09 -8.78 -18.59
CA CYS A 182 -8.58 -10.12 -18.98
C CYS A 182 -10.10 -10.06 -19.10
N ALA A 183 -10.74 -11.21 -19.44
CA ALA A 183 -12.19 -11.34 -19.49
C ALA A 183 -12.83 -11.08 -18.11
N GLU A 184 -13.97 -10.39 -18.08
CA GLU A 184 -14.59 -9.92 -16.84
C GLU A 184 -14.96 -11.06 -15.89
N GLU A 185 -15.39 -12.22 -16.42
CA GLU A 185 -15.73 -13.40 -15.62
C GLU A 185 -14.54 -14.01 -14.87
N ARG A 186 -13.32 -13.70 -15.30
CA ARG A 186 -12.05 -14.14 -14.69
C ARG A 186 -11.33 -13.02 -13.90
N TYR A 187 -11.93 -11.83 -13.82
CA TYR A 187 -11.36 -10.68 -13.12
C TYR A 187 -12.11 -10.42 -11.81
N PHE A 188 -11.43 -10.54 -10.68
CA PHE A 188 -11.96 -10.32 -9.35
C PHE A 188 -11.31 -9.07 -8.76
N PHE A 189 -12.12 -8.02 -8.54
CA PHE A 189 -11.63 -6.72 -8.16
C PHE A 189 -12.05 -6.35 -6.73
N PHE A 190 -11.09 -6.23 -5.84
CA PHE A 190 -11.27 -5.66 -4.51
C PHE A 190 -11.11 -4.15 -4.56
N GLU A 191 -12.20 -3.41 -4.68
CA GLU A 191 -12.16 -1.94 -4.66
C GLU A 191 -11.99 -1.42 -3.24
N SER A 192 -10.76 -1.40 -2.74
CA SER A 192 -10.43 -1.08 -1.35
C SER A 192 -10.93 0.28 -0.87
N ARG A 193 -11.13 1.22 -1.79
CA ARG A 193 -11.54 2.60 -1.51
C ARG A 193 -13.02 2.75 -1.21
N ALA A 194 -13.88 1.91 -1.78
CA ALA A 194 -15.33 1.97 -1.60
C ALA A 194 -15.89 0.78 -0.81
N TYR A 195 -15.23 -0.37 -0.86
CA TYR A 195 -15.68 -1.56 -0.15
C TYR A 195 -15.73 -1.32 1.36
N GLY A 196 -16.83 -1.73 2.00
CA GLY A 196 -17.10 -1.45 3.40
C GLY A 196 -17.80 -0.10 3.65
N GLY A 197 -18.08 0.66 2.60
CA GLY A 197 -18.89 1.89 2.68
C GLY A 197 -18.31 2.92 3.65
N ASP A 198 -19.14 3.43 4.55
CA ASP A 198 -18.79 4.46 5.52
C ASP A 198 -18.19 3.93 6.83
N GLY A 199 -17.98 2.61 6.95
CA GLY A 199 -17.39 1.97 8.12
C GLY A 199 -15.95 2.39 8.38
N GLU A 200 -15.44 2.10 9.57
CA GLU A 200 -14.09 2.43 10.04
C GLU A 200 -13.14 1.22 10.04
N GLU A 201 -13.56 0.12 9.42
CA GLU A 201 -12.74 -1.09 9.37
C GLU A 201 -11.42 -0.85 8.61
N PRO A 202 -10.29 -1.37 9.10
CA PRO A 202 -9.02 -1.26 8.40
C PRO A 202 -8.99 -2.14 7.16
N LEU A 203 -8.18 -1.74 6.17
CA LEU A 203 -8.07 -2.43 4.88
C LEU A 203 -7.76 -3.92 4.97
N PRO A 204 -6.89 -4.41 5.88
CA PRO A 204 -6.67 -5.84 6.02
C PRO A 204 -7.94 -6.63 6.35
N ALA A 205 -8.77 -6.11 7.27
CA ALA A 205 -10.04 -6.74 7.64
C ALA A 205 -11.05 -6.71 6.49
N LEU A 206 -11.10 -5.60 5.75
CA LEU A 206 -11.95 -5.47 4.56
C LEU A 206 -11.52 -6.44 3.45
N ALA A 207 -10.21 -6.60 3.22
CA ALA A 207 -9.67 -7.55 2.25
C ALA A 207 -10.00 -9.00 2.63
N ALA A 208 -9.89 -9.35 3.92
CA ALA A 208 -10.26 -10.66 4.43
C ALA A 208 -11.77 -10.93 4.26
N ARG A 209 -12.62 -9.97 4.58
CA ARG A 209 -14.07 -10.09 4.39
C ARG A 209 -14.44 -10.24 2.91
N TRP A 210 -13.84 -9.44 2.03
CA TRP A 210 -14.05 -9.56 0.60
C TRP A 210 -13.58 -10.94 0.07
N ALA A 211 -12.47 -11.46 0.60
CA ALA A 211 -11.98 -12.79 0.25
C ALA A 211 -12.95 -13.90 0.70
N ALA A 212 -13.57 -13.75 1.89
CA ALA A 212 -14.60 -14.66 2.37
C ALA A 212 -15.83 -14.65 1.46
N GLU A 213 -16.33 -13.47 1.09
CA GLU A 213 -17.47 -13.30 0.19
C GLU A 213 -17.19 -13.82 -1.24
N THR A 214 -15.96 -13.63 -1.73
CA THR A 214 -15.59 -13.96 -3.12
C THR A 214 -15.10 -15.39 -3.26
N PHE A 215 -14.29 -15.87 -2.35
CA PHE A 215 -13.61 -17.16 -2.44
C PHE A 215 -14.05 -18.18 -1.40
N GLY A 216 -14.88 -17.79 -0.43
CA GLY A 216 -15.29 -18.66 0.68
C GLY A 216 -14.14 -18.96 1.65
N VAL A 217 -13.14 -18.09 1.74
CA VAL A 217 -11.97 -18.28 2.61
C VAL A 217 -12.10 -17.41 3.83
N GLU A 218 -12.28 -18.05 4.98
CA GLU A 218 -12.30 -17.39 6.28
C GLU A 218 -10.88 -17.28 6.86
N GLY A 219 -10.59 -16.18 7.55
CA GLY A 219 -9.35 -16.01 8.30
C GLY A 219 -8.10 -15.68 7.47
N ALA A 220 -8.25 -15.30 6.19
CA ALA A 220 -7.11 -14.76 5.43
C ALA A 220 -6.53 -13.53 6.13
N ALA A 221 -5.19 -13.47 6.24
CA ALA A 221 -4.51 -12.46 7.06
C ALA A 221 -3.30 -11.86 6.35
N PRO A 222 -2.89 -10.63 6.73
CA PRO A 222 -1.65 -10.05 6.24
C PRO A 222 -0.44 -10.90 6.65
N TYR A 223 0.51 -11.06 5.72
CA TYR A 223 1.78 -11.71 6.01
C TYR A 223 2.92 -11.15 5.17
N VAL A 224 4.13 -11.46 5.59
CA VAL A 224 5.36 -11.35 4.81
C VAL A 224 6.16 -12.63 4.98
N SER A 225 6.85 -13.06 3.93
CA SER A 225 7.65 -14.29 3.97
C SER A 225 9.05 -14.01 4.49
N VAL A 226 9.17 -13.94 5.81
CA VAL A 226 10.42 -13.73 6.55
C VAL A 226 10.70 -14.91 7.47
N PRO A 227 11.98 -15.17 7.85
CA PRO A 227 12.29 -16.22 8.81
C PRO A 227 11.61 -15.95 10.15
N GLU A 228 11.00 -16.97 10.72
CA GLU A 228 10.52 -16.88 12.11
C GLU A 228 11.70 -16.74 13.06
N PRO A 229 11.68 -15.74 13.96
CA PRO A 229 12.75 -15.57 14.92
C PRO A 229 12.60 -16.57 16.08
N ALA A 230 13.71 -17.14 16.51
CA ALA A 230 13.75 -17.93 17.75
C ALA A 230 13.51 -17.04 18.98
N GLU A 231 13.98 -15.79 18.93
CA GLU A 231 13.80 -14.77 19.96
C GLU A 231 13.71 -13.40 19.32
N ARG A 232 12.91 -12.51 19.90
CA ARG A 232 12.80 -11.11 19.49
C ARG A 232 13.66 -10.23 20.39
N ALA A 233 14.51 -9.40 19.75
CA ALA A 233 15.42 -8.52 20.47
C ALA A 233 15.57 -7.16 19.77
N GLY A 234 15.92 -6.13 20.55
CA GLY A 234 16.13 -4.78 20.04
C GLY A 234 14.86 -4.10 19.57
N VAL A 235 15.04 -2.93 18.99
CA VAL A 235 13.94 -2.09 18.46
C VAL A 235 14.23 -1.77 17.00
N ALA A 236 13.25 -1.97 16.11
CA ALA A 236 13.32 -1.51 14.73
C ALA A 236 12.66 -0.14 14.60
N VAL A 237 13.33 0.80 13.94
CA VAL A 237 12.86 2.18 13.76
C VAL A 237 12.88 2.55 12.29
N SER A 238 11.76 3.10 11.79
CA SER A 238 11.70 3.69 10.45
C SER A 238 11.15 5.11 10.51
N LEU A 239 11.95 6.07 10.04
CA LEU A 239 11.57 7.49 9.93
C LEU A 239 11.19 7.86 8.49
N GLY A 240 11.05 6.87 7.61
CA GLY A 240 10.64 7.05 6.23
C GLY A 240 9.17 7.46 6.11
N VAL A 241 8.91 8.50 5.31
CA VAL A 241 7.56 9.01 5.02
C VAL A 241 7.18 8.85 3.55
N GLY A 242 8.06 8.25 2.76
CA GLY A 242 7.91 8.11 1.32
C GLY A 242 7.83 9.47 0.63
N GLU A 243 6.91 9.58 -0.33
CA GLU A 243 6.75 10.81 -1.14
C GLU A 243 5.86 11.88 -0.45
N ASN A 244 5.32 11.60 0.74
CA ASN A 244 4.44 12.54 1.45
C ASN A 244 5.12 13.16 2.68
N PRO A 245 5.71 14.36 2.55
CA PRO A 245 6.38 15.05 3.66
C PRO A 245 5.41 15.47 4.79
N ALA A 246 4.11 15.56 4.52
CA ALA A 246 3.10 15.88 5.55
C ALA A 246 2.94 14.78 6.61
N LYS A 247 3.44 13.57 6.34
CA LYS A 247 3.49 12.47 7.34
C LYS A 247 4.55 12.70 8.42
N ARG A 248 5.44 13.64 8.21
CA ARG A 248 6.53 13.94 9.14
C ARG A 248 6.10 14.93 10.22
N VAL A 249 6.47 14.67 11.46
CA VAL A 249 6.41 15.66 12.55
C VAL A 249 7.64 16.55 12.46
N ALA A 250 7.48 17.86 12.71
CA ALA A 250 8.54 18.84 12.56
C ALA A 250 9.71 18.63 13.54
N ASP A 251 10.89 19.15 13.16
CA ASP A 251 12.06 19.14 14.05
C ASP A 251 11.75 19.86 15.39
N PRO A 252 12.30 19.40 16.51
CA PRO A 252 13.31 18.36 16.69
C PRO A 252 12.74 16.96 17.03
N PHE A 253 11.62 16.58 16.47
CA PHE A 253 10.89 15.37 16.87
C PHE A 253 11.71 14.09 16.68
N GLU A 254 12.31 13.87 15.51
CA GLU A 254 12.96 12.60 15.15
C GLU A 254 14.17 12.30 16.05
N GLU A 255 15.01 13.29 16.35
CA GLU A 255 16.15 13.14 17.25
C GLU A 255 15.70 12.83 18.69
N ARG A 256 14.63 13.47 19.16
CA ARG A 256 14.04 13.20 20.49
C ARG A 256 13.35 11.85 20.54
N LEU A 257 12.68 11.45 19.47
CA LEU A 257 12.09 10.13 19.36
C LEU A 257 13.16 9.05 19.46
N LEU A 258 14.28 9.20 18.75
CA LEU A 258 15.38 8.24 18.83
C LEU A 258 15.99 8.17 20.22
N ALA A 259 16.17 9.31 20.89
CA ALA A 259 16.65 9.36 22.29
C ALA A 259 15.70 8.60 23.21
N LEU A 260 14.38 8.87 23.12
CA LEU A 260 13.35 8.22 23.92
C LEU A 260 13.30 6.70 23.67
N VAL A 261 13.31 6.27 22.41
CA VAL A 261 13.34 4.84 22.04
C VAL A 261 14.64 4.18 22.52
N GLY A 262 15.73 4.95 22.58
CA GLY A 262 17.00 4.53 23.18
C GLY A 262 16.89 4.12 24.65
N GLU A 263 16.02 4.75 25.43
CA GLU A 263 15.78 4.40 26.84
C GLU A 263 15.16 2.99 27.01
N CYS A 264 14.45 2.49 26.00
CA CYS A 264 13.92 1.14 26.03
C CYS A 264 14.97 0.03 26.13
N GLY A 265 16.25 0.32 25.95
CA GLY A 265 17.35 -0.65 26.02
C GLY A 265 17.51 -1.51 24.75
N GLY A 266 18.64 -2.24 24.68
CA GLY A 266 18.96 -3.10 23.54
C GLY A 266 19.50 -2.36 22.31
N THR A 267 19.60 -3.07 21.19
CA THR A 267 20.05 -2.52 19.91
C THR A 267 18.92 -1.82 19.18
N LEU A 268 19.18 -0.64 18.63
CA LEU A 268 18.29 0.07 17.73
C LEU A 268 18.71 -0.19 16.28
N TRP A 269 17.80 -0.77 15.50
CA TRP A 269 17.95 -0.94 14.07
C TRP A 269 17.17 0.18 13.36
N ILE A 270 17.89 1.09 12.72
CA ILE A 270 17.30 2.28 12.11
C ILE A 270 17.42 2.17 10.60
N ASP A 271 16.27 2.20 9.91
CA ASP A 271 16.20 2.25 8.46
C ASP A 271 16.68 3.62 7.96
N ARG A 272 17.65 3.63 7.03
CA ARG A 272 18.13 4.87 6.38
C ARG A 272 17.19 5.36 5.28
N GLY A 273 16.15 4.60 4.95
CA GLY A 273 15.19 4.95 3.92
C GLY A 273 15.71 4.76 2.50
N ALA A 274 15.09 5.48 1.55
CA ALA A 274 15.34 5.33 0.11
C ALA A 274 16.62 6.04 -0.39
N GLY A 275 17.44 6.57 0.49
CA GLY A 275 18.64 7.35 0.12
C GLY A 275 18.40 8.86 0.04
N GLY A 276 19.37 9.61 -0.52
CA GLY A 276 19.26 11.06 -0.72
C GLY A 276 18.97 11.86 0.55
N GLU A 277 18.00 12.78 0.45
CA GLU A 277 17.64 13.66 1.57
C GLU A 277 17.07 12.91 2.78
N GLU A 278 16.37 11.80 2.56
CA GLU A 278 15.82 10.98 3.64
C GLU A 278 16.93 10.35 4.46
N ALA A 279 17.92 9.72 3.83
CA ALA A 279 19.07 9.14 4.50
C ALA A 279 19.87 10.21 5.28
N ALA A 280 20.13 11.36 4.66
CA ALA A 280 20.83 12.47 5.31
C ALA A 280 20.06 13.02 6.53
N ARG A 281 18.74 13.06 6.47
CA ARG A 281 17.87 13.45 7.59
C ARG A 281 17.96 12.46 8.73
N VAL A 282 17.85 11.15 8.42
CA VAL A 282 17.96 10.08 9.43
C VAL A 282 19.33 10.13 10.11
N GLU A 283 20.41 10.30 9.35
CA GLU A 283 21.77 10.44 9.91
C GLU A 283 21.89 11.63 10.85
N ARG A 284 21.33 12.79 10.48
CA ARG A 284 21.32 13.96 11.37
C ARG A 284 20.55 13.69 12.67
N ALA A 285 19.40 13.01 12.57
CA ALA A 285 18.62 12.65 13.75
C ALA A 285 19.39 11.70 14.68
N ILE A 286 20.07 10.69 14.12
CA ILE A 286 20.93 9.77 14.89
C ILE A 286 22.07 10.53 15.58
N ALA A 287 22.76 11.42 14.86
CA ALA A 287 23.89 12.19 15.41
C ALA A 287 23.47 13.09 16.57
N ARG A 288 22.25 13.63 16.55
CA ARG A 288 21.70 14.53 17.57
C ARG A 288 21.01 13.82 18.73
N ALA A 289 20.63 12.56 18.57
CA ALA A 289 19.90 11.79 19.58
C ALA A 289 20.76 11.43 20.81
N GLY A 290 22.10 11.59 20.74
CA GLY A 290 22.99 11.28 21.85
C GLY A 290 23.09 9.80 22.23
N LEU A 291 22.77 8.91 21.30
CA LEU A 291 22.77 7.47 21.53
C LEU A 291 24.20 6.89 21.54
N PRO A 292 24.48 5.90 22.41
CA PRO A 292 25.73 5.15 22.36
C PRO A 292 25.91 4.46 21.00
N ARG A 293 27.04 4.67 20.33
CA ARG A 293 27.31 4.15 18.97
C ARG A 293 27.19 2.63 18.89
N GLU A 294 27.60 1.91 19.91
CA GLU A 294 27.55 0.45 19.99
C GLU A 294 26.12 -0.10 19.99
N ARG A 295 25.14 0.73 20.34
CA ARG A 295 23.73 0.35 20.35
C ARG A 295 22.98 0.65 19.05
N VAL A 296 23.54 1.48 18.19
CA VAL A 296 22.91 1.87 16.94
C VAL A 296 23.42 1.00 15.79
N ARG A 297 22.50 0.46 15.03
CA ARG A 297 22.74 -0.22 13.76
C ARG A 297 21.86 0.41 12.71
N THR A 298 22.42 0.81 11.60
CA THR A 298 21.68 1.33 10.46
C THR A 298 21.47 0.25 9.41
N TRP A 299 20.32 0.27 8.79
CA TRP A 299 20.03 -0.58 7.65
C TRP A 299 20.04 0.23 6.36
N GLU A 300 20.74 -0.29 5.37
CA GLU A 300 20.76 0.20 4.00
C GLU A 300 20.72 -1.02 3.09
N GLY A 301 19.64 -1.16 2.32
CA GLY A 301 19.45 -2.34 1.47
C GLY A 301 17.98 -2.51 1.05
N SER A 302 17.63 -3.72 0.63
CA SER A 302 16.24 -4.00 0.24
C SER A 302 15.28 -3.87 1.42
N PHE A 303 14.06 -3.44 1.14
CA PHE A 303 13.02 -3.37 2.17
C PHE A 303 12.65 -4.77 2.70
N ALA A 304 12.74 -5.82 1.88
CA ALA A 304 12.57 -7.20 2.34
C ALA A 304 13.61 -7.60 3.40
N GLY A 305 14.85 -7.11 3.29
CA GLY A 305 15.87 -7.26 4.33
C GLY A 305 15.48 -6.53 5.61
N PHE A 306 14.98 -5.29 5.52
CA PHE A 306 14.48 -4.57 6.69
C PHE A 306 13.24 -5.24 7.30
N ALA A 307 12.35 -5.80 6.51
CA ALA A 307 11.21 -6.59 6.99
C ALA A 307 11.68 -7.79 7.86
N SER A 308 12.80 -8.44 7.49
CA SER A 308 13.41 -9.49 8.30
C SER A 308 14.01 -8.97 9.62
N ILE A 309 14.45 -7.71 9.68
CA ILE A 309 14.88 -7.05 10.92
C ILE A 309 13.66 -6.76 11.79
N ILE A 310 12.60 -6.17 11.20
CA ILE A 310 11.36 -5.87 11.91
C ILE A 310 10.79 -7.15 12.55
N SER A 311 10.72 -8.27 11.82
CA SER A 311 10.13 -9.51 12.34
C SER A 311 10.85 -10.06 13.60
N ARG A 312 12.14 -9.73 13.74
CA ARG A 312 12.98 -10.12 14.91
C ARG A 312 13.02 -9.09 16.01
N ALA A 313 12.48 -7.88 15.78
CA ALA A 313 12.44 -6.84 16.79
C ALA A 313 11.39 -7.16 17.87
N ARG A 314 11.67 -6.80 19.11
CA ARG A 314 10.68 -6.85 20.19
C ARG A 314 9.70 -5.69 20.15
N LEU A 315 10.04 -4.63 19.41
CA LEU A 315 9.22 -3.44 19.22
C LEU A 315 9.57 -2.79 17.87
N TYR A 316 8.56 -2.28 17.18
CA TYR A 316 8.72 -1.39 16.04
C TYR A 316 8.21 0.01 16.40
N VAL A 317 8.97 1.06 16.03
CA VAL A 317 8.56 2.46 16.18
C VAL A 317 8.78 3.19 14.86
N GLY A 318 7.80 3.93 14.37
CA GLY A 318 7.99 4.70 13.14
C GLY A 318 6.78 5.47 12.68
N TYR A 319 6.96 6.19 11.57
CA TYR A 319 5.86 6.84 10.88
C TYR A 319 4.97 5.85 10.13
N ASP A 320 3.79 6.32 9.70
CA ASP A 320 2.90 5.60 8.77
C ASP A 320 3.64 5.31 7.45
N SER A 321 4.17 4.10 7.39
CA SER A 321 4.96 3.59 6.27
C SER A 321 4.82 2.06 6.14
N ALA A 322 5.54 1.46 5.21
CA ALA A 322 5.52 0.01 5.00
C ALA A 322 5.92 -0.79 6.25
N GLY A 323 6.81 -0.24 7.09
CA GLY A 323 7.31 -0.92 8.29
C GLY A 323 6.24 -1.23 9.34
N GLN A 324 5.25 -0.34 9.54
CA GLN A 324 4.14 -0.59 10.47
C GLN A 324 3.30 -1.81 10.04
N HIS A 325 3.09 -1.97 8.73
CA HIS A 325 2.30 -3.08 8.20
C HIS A 325 3.07 -4.40 8.30
N VAL A 326 4.40 -4.37 8.09
CA VAL A 326 5.26 -5.53 8.34
C VAL A 326 5.24 -5.92 9.82
N ALA A 327 5.39 -4.96 10.73
CA ALA A 327 5.36 -5.21 12.17
C ALA A 327 4.02 -5.86 12.58
N ALA A 328 2.90 -5.30 12.11
CA ALA A 328 1.57 -5.86 12.36
C ALA A 328 1.41 -7.28 11.79
N ALA A 329 1.84 -7.51 10.54
CA ALA A 329 1.77 -8.82 9.89
C ALA A 329 2.64 -9.89 10.57
N CYS A 330 3.75 -9.49 11.20
CA CYS A 330 4.63 -10.37 11.97
C CYS A 330 4.23 -10.49 13.46
N GLY A 331 3.16 -9.84 13.90
CA GLY A 331 2.76 -9.80 15.32
C GLY A 331 3.84 -9.15 16.22
N VAL A 332 4.58 -8.19 15.69
CA VAL A 332 5.56 -7.41 16.46
C VAL A 332 4.84 -6.24 17.12
N PRO A 333 4.97 -6.04 18.43
CA PRO A 333 4.48 -4.84 19.10
C PRO A 333 4.95 -3.59 18.38
N LEU A 334 4.04 -2.62 18.14
CA LEU A 334 4.38 -1.43 17.38
C LEU A 334 3.81 -0.15 17.99
N VAL A 335 4.54 0.95 17.79
CA VAL A 335 4.06 2.32 17.98
C VAL A 335 4.20 3.04 16.65
N SER A 336 3.06 3.30 16.00
CA SER A 336 3.01 4.02 14.75
C SER A 336 2.57 5.48 14.95
N ILE A 337 3.25 6.40 14.30
CA ILE A 337 2.96 7.84 14.29
C ILE A 337 2.30 8.16 12.96
N PHE A 338 0.99 8.35 12.98
CA PHE A 338 0.18 8.53 11.79
C PHE A 338 -0.24 10.00 11.63
N ALA A 339 0.47 10.73 10.79
CA ALA A 339 0.20 12.12 10.44
C ALA A 339 -0.06 12.27 8.92
N GLY A 340 -0.48 13.46 8.49
CA GLY A 340 -0.61 13.81 7.08
C GLY A 340 -1.69 13.03 6.31
N PHE A 341 -2.72 12.52 6.99
CA PHE A 341 -3.86 11.87 6.36
C PHE A 341 -4.85 12.91 5.81
N ALA A 342 -5.40 12.66 4.63
CA ALA A 342 -6.32 13.57 3.95
C ALA A 342 -7.70 13.62 4.61
N THR A 343 -8.14 12.51 5.21
CA THR A 343 -9.45 12.38 5.89
C THR A 343 -9.33 11.45 7.09
N PRO A 344 -10.22 11.58 8.10
CA PRO A 344 -10.31 10.60 9.19
C PRO A 344 -10.49 9.16 8.68
N ARG A 345 -11.23 8.99 7.57
CA ARG A 345 -11.44 7.68 6.95
C ARG A 345 -10.13 7.08 6.43
N MET A 346 -9.27 7.86 5.78
CA MET A 346 -7.94 7.41 5.35
C MET A 346 -7.15 6.86 6.55
N PHE A 347 -7.17 7.54 7.69
CA PHE A 347 -6.54 7.06 8.92
C PHE A 347 -7.12 5.71 9.35
N HIS A 348 -8.44 5.57 9.46
CA HIS A 348 -9.09 4.32 9.87
C HIS A 348 -8.79 3.18 8.91
N ARG A 349 -8.77 3.44 7.61
CA ARG A 349 -8.47 2.43 6.57
C ARG A 349 -7.05 1.91 6.63
N TRP A 350 -6.07 2.79 6.87
CA TRP A 350 -4.65 2.41 6.85
C TRP A 350 -4.06 2.08 8.22
N ARG A 351 -4.77 2.28 9.31
CA ARG A 351 -4.23 1.94 10.64
C ARG A 351 -3.92 0.45 10.74
N PRO A 352 -2.70 0.06 11.17
CA PRO A 352 -2.36 -1.33 11.44
C PRO A 352 -2.98 -1.80 12.76
N ALA A 353 -2.98 -3.11 13.01
CA ALA A 353 -3.18 -3.64 14.35
C ALA A 353 -1.98 -3.26 15.25
N GLY A 354 -2.23 -2.64 16.40
CA GLY A 354 -1.21 -2.17 17.33
C GLY A 354 -1.47 -0.78 17.87
N GLN A 355 -0.46 -0.18 18.50
CA GLN A 355 -0.56 1.18 19.06
C GLN A 355 -0.34 2.22 17.96
N VAL A 356 -1.38 3.00 17.66
CA VAL A 356 -1.32 4.02 16.61
C VAL A 356 -1.64 5.39 17.19
N ILE A 357 -0.70 6.31 17.05
CA ILE A 357 -0.86 7.71 17.44
C ILE A 357 -1.40 8.48 16.23
N ARG A 358 -2.69 8.78 16.23
CA ARG A 358 -3.27 9.71 15.28
C ARG A 358 -2.80 11.13 15.61
N VAL A 359 -2.13 11.78 14.66
CA VAL A 359 -1.57 13.12 14.80
C VAL A 359 -2.48 14.11 14.07
N ASP A 360 -3.36 14.76 14.82
CA ASP A 360 -4.19 15.88 14.33
C ASP A 360 -3.49 17.23 14.54
N ASP A 361 -2.67 17.35 15.60
CA ASP A 361 -1.79 18.48 15.87
C ASP A 361 -0.34 17.99 15.85
N PRO A 362 0.46 18.44 14.86
CA PRO A 362 1.84 17.97 14.68
C PRO A 362 2.86 18.63 15.64
N ASP A 363 2.42 19.19 16.77
CA ASP A 363 3.35 19.72 17.79
C ASP A 363 4.30 18.62 18.28
N PRO A 364 5.62 18.77 18.09
CA PRO A 364 6.59 17.72 18.39
C PRO A 364 6.58 17.26 19.84
N ALA A 365 6.36 18.18 20.79
CA ALA A 365 6.39 17.86 22.22
C ALA A 365 5.16 17.03 22.62
N ARG A 366 3.99 17.38 22.09
CA ARG A 366 2.74 16.64 22.35
C ARG A 366 2.79 15.23 21.76
N VAL A 367 3.27 15.10 20.52
CA VAL A 367 3.40 13.78 19.90
C VAL A 367 4.40 12.93 20.67
N LEU A 368 5.55 13.49 21.06
CA LEU A 368 6.57 12.78 21.82
C LEU A 368 6.04 12.30 23.18
N ALA A 369 5.30 13.14 23.91
CA ALA A 369 4.68 12.76 25.18
C ALA A 369 3.71 11.57 25.03
N ARG A 370 2.96 11.51 23.92
CA ARG A 370 2.08 10.36 23.62
C ARG A 370 2.90 9.08 23.34
N VAL A 371 4.01 9.20 22.60
CA VAL A 371 4.91 8.06 22.37
C VAL A 371 5.48 7.57 23.70
N ALA A 372 5.96 8.47 24.55
CA ALA A 372 6.51 8.13 25.87
C ALA A 372 5.50 7.38 26.74
N GLY A 373 4.24 7.83 26.75
CA GLY A 373 3.16 7.14 27.47
C GLY A 373 2.90 5.71 26.99
N LEU A 374 3.12 5.42 25.70
CA LEU A 374 2.96 4.07 25.13
C LEU A 374 4.20 3.18 25.34
N LEU A 375 5.39 3.77 25.52
CA LEU A 375 6.63 3.01 25.74
C LEU A 375 6.88 2.70 27.22
N GLY A 376 6.30 3.48 28.13
CA GLY A 376 6.47 3.33 29.59
C GLY A 376 5.40 2.47 30.29
N GLY A 377 4.36 2.07 29.59
CA GLY A 377 3.31 1.15 30.06
C GLY A 377 3.55 -0.25 29.53
#